data_de454df9ac66e15f3d6c704a4f60b398
#
_entry.id   de454df9ac66e15f3d6c704a4f60b398
#
_cell.length_a   1.000
_cell.length_b   1.000
_cell.length_c   1.000
_cell.angle_alpha   90.00
_cell.angle_beta   90.00
_cell.angle_gamma   90.00
#
_symmetry.space_group_name_H-M   'P 1'
#
loop_
_entity.id
_entity.type
_entity.pdbx_description
1 polymer ?
#
loop_
_entity_poly.entity_id
_entity_poly.type
_entity_poly.pdbx_seq_one_letter_code
_entity_poly.pdbx_strand_id
1 'polypeptide(L)'
;MAYTLANLQTDIRSYTEVSSTVLSDSVLDTIIKNSENKIYREVDSDQDRFYATSNCIVGNRYVTIPEDLRFIRYVQLKDQAGNQYYLEQRDTSFMAEYYSTPATQAVDIPKYYANWDEEFWV
;
A
#
# COMPACT_ATOMS: atom_id res chain seq x y z
N MET A 1 19.44 -19.11 17.69
CA MET A 1 18.38 -18.64 18.61
C MET A 1 17.77 -17.37 17.98
N ALA A 2 16.45 -17.35 17.81
CA ALA A 2 15.81 -16.18 17.21
C ALA A 2 15.78 -15.00 18.20
N TYR A 3 16.14 -13.82 17.75
CA TYR A 3 16.02 -12.59 18.53
C TYR A 3 14.55 -12.18 18.61
N THR A 4 14.02 -12.01 19.81
CA THR A 4 12.58 -11.77 20.04
C THR A 4 12.30 -10.32 20.41
N LEU A 5 11.03 -9.90 20.31
CA LEU A 5 10.59 -8.57 20.75
C LEU A 5 10.94 -8.33 22.23
N ALA A 6 10.78 -9.35 23.09
CA ALA A 6 11.12 -9.25 24.51
C ALA A 6 12.63 -9.03 24.73
N ASN A 7 13.48 -9.65 23.89
CA ASN A 7 14.92 -9.41 23.94
C ASN A 7 15.24 -7.96 23.54
N LEU A 8 14.61 -7.46 22.47
CA LEU A 8 14.78 -6.08 22.03
C LEU A 8 14.36 -5.07 23.12
N GLN A 9 13.22 -5.27 23.74
CA GLN A 9 12.74 -4.41 24.84
C GLN A 9 13.71 -4.42 26.04
N THR A 10 14.25 -5.60 26.38
CA THR A 10 15.23 -5.74 27.46
C THR A 10 16.53 -5.01 27.12
N ASP A 11 17.03 -5.18 25.90
CA ASP A 11 18.27 -4.55 25.45
C ASP A 11 18.13 -3.01 25.39
N ILE A 12 16.99 -2.50 24.92
CA ILE A 12 16.72 -1.06 24.91
C ILE A 12 16.76 -0.49 26.32
N ARG A 13 16.12 -1.14 27.29
CA ARG A 13 16.15 -0.70 28.70
C ARG A 13 17.55 -0.77 29.28
N SER A 14 18.28 -1.83 29.00
CA SER A 14 19.66 -1.97 29.44
C SER A 14 20.57 -0.89 28.86
N TYR A 15 20.41 -0.58 27.59
CA TYR A 15 21.21 0.45 26.91
C TYR A 15 20.88 1.88 27.38
N THR A 16 19.60 2.14 27.64
CA THR A 16 19.14 3.46 28.11
C THR A 16 19.24 3.63 29.61
N GLU A 17 19.55 2.57 30.37
CA GLU A 17 19.58 2.53 31.85
C GLU A 17 18.26 2.97 32.51
N VAL A 18 17.12 2.71 31.82
CA VAL A 18 15.78 3.12 32.26
C VAL A 18 14.98 1.92 32.72
N SER A 19 14.31 2.05 33.88
CA SER A 19 13.46 0.98 34.42
C SER A 19 12.14 0.83 33.68
N SER A 20 11.49 -0.34 33.84
CA SER A 20 10.17 -0.62 33.27
C SER A 20 9.03 0.25 33.81
N THR A 21 9.24 0.92 34.98
CA THR A 21 8.30 1.91 35.51
C THR A 21 8.30 3.22 34.76
N VAL A 22 9.42 3.61 34.20
CA VAL A 22 9.57 4.84 33.41
C VAL A 22 9.29 4.56 31.93
N LEU A 23 9.82 3.45 31.43
CA LEU A 23 9.66 3.02 30.03
C LEU A 23 8.84 1.72 29.99
N SER A 24 7.53 1.85 30.00
CA SER A 24 6.61 0.71 29.99
C SER A 24 6.66 -0.05 28.66
N ASP A 25 6.19 -1.30 28.63
CA ASP A 25 6.15 -2.12 27.42
C ASP A 25 5.33 -1.44 26.32
N SER A 26 4.20 -0.84 26.65
CA SER A 26 3.34 -0.17 25.66
C SER A 26 4.00 1.05 25.00
N VAL A 27 4.81 1.78 25.75
CA VAL A 27 5.58 2.92 25.22
C VAL A 27 6.70 2.41 24.30
N LEU A 28 7.39 1.35 24.72
CA LEU A 28 8.43 0.71 23.90
C LEU A 28 7.85 0.16 22.59
N ASP A 29 6.71 -0.53 22.64
CA ASP A 29 6.04 -1.05 21.44
C ASP A 29 5.67 0.06 20.48
N THR A 30 5.21 1.21 20.97
CA THR A 30 4.92 2.38 20.15
C THR A 30 6.18 2.94 19.49
N ILE A 31 7.29 3.04 20.22
CA ILE A 31 8.57 3.52 19.69
C ILE A 31 9.11 2.56 18.63
N ILE A 32 9.07 1.26 18.90
CA ILE A 32 9.52 0.21 17.98
C ILE A 32 8.69 0.27 16.69
N LYS A 33 7.35 0.32 16.81
CA LYS A 33 6.45 0.41 15.66
C LYS A 33 6.68 1.67 14.81
N ASN A 34 6.93 2.80 15.44
CA ASN A 34 7.27 4.04 14.73
C ASN A 34 8.63 3.92 14.01
N SER A 35 9.60 3.25 14.62
CA SER A 35 10.91 3.00 14.01
C SER A 35 10.81 2.04 12.83
N GLU A 36 10.04 0.97 12.95
CA GLU A 36 9.74 0.06 11.85
C GLU A 36 9.08 0.80 10.69
N ASN A 37 8.07 1.62 10.97
CA ASN A 37 7.40 2.43 9.95
C ASN A 37 8.36 3.39 9.23
N LYS A 38 9.34 3.94 9.95
CA LYS A 38 10.37 4.79 9.36
C LYS A 38 11.29 3.98 8.45
N ILE A 39 11.76 2.83 8.90
CA ILE A 39 12.59 1.92 8.11
C ILE A 39 11.88 1.53 6.81
N TYR A 40 10.61 1.13 6.90
CA TYR A 40 9.82 0.75 5.73
C TYR A 40 9.55 1.89 4.74
N ARG A 41 9.60 3.15 5.17
CA ARG A 41 9.51 4.30 4.26
C ARG A 41 10.82 4.60 3.57
N GLU A 42 11.94 4.40 4.24
CA GLU A 42 13.27 4.77 3.76
C GLU A 42 13.95 3.62 2.98
N VAL A 43 13.62 2.38 3.34
CA VAL A 43 14.21 1.19 2.71
C VAL A 43 13.17 0.47 1.85
N ASP A 44 13.39 0.48 0.54
CA ASP A 44 12.60 -0.31 -0.41
C ASP A 44 13.16 -1.74 -0.46
N SER A 45 12.57 -2.64 0.31
CA SER A 45 12.94 -4.04 0.37
C SER A 45 12.02 -4.90 -0.49
N ASP A 46 12.60 -5.81 -1.28
CA ASP A 46 11.83 -6.79 -2.04
C ASP A 46 11.10 -7.80 -1.14
N GLN A 47 11.51 -7.94 0.12
CA GLN A 47 10.86 -8.84 1.09
C GLN A 47 9.50 -8.31 1.55
N ASP A 48 9.29 -7.00 1.49
CA ASP A 48 8.03 -6.34 1.89
C ASP A 48 7.03 -6.22 0.72
N ARG A 49 7.35 -6.85 -0.41
CA ARG A 49 6.47 -6.86 -1.58
C ARG A 49 5.32 -7.82 -1.39
N PHE A 50 4.11 -7.35 -1.61
CA PHE A 50 2.91 -8.19 -1.64
C PHE A 50 2.05 -7.89 -2.87
N TYR A 51 1.18 -8.82 -3.18
CA TYR A 51 0.20 -8.69 -4.26
C TYR A 51 -1.19 -8.58 -3.65
N ALA A 52 -1.93 -7.56 -4.02
CA ALA A 52 -3.34 -7.46 -3.74
C ALA A 52 -4.13 -7.61 -5.03
N THR A 53 -5.25 -8.28 -4.94
CA THR A 53 -6.17 -8.49 -6.07
C THR A 53 -7.55 -7.98 -5.72
N SER A 54 -8.18 -7.31 -6.67
CA SER A 54 -9.57 -6.88 -6.59
C SER A 54 -10.25 -7.05 -7.93
N ASN A 55 -11.57 -7.12 -7.93
CA ASN A 55 -12.34 -7.24 -9.16
C ASN A 55 -12.86 -5.89 -9.61
N CYS A 56 -12.72 -5.61 -10.91
CA CYS A 56 -13.41 -4.48 -11.53
C CYS A 56 -14.90 -4.81 -11.68
N ILE A 57 -15.76 -3.88 -11.31
CA ILE A 57 -17.22 -4.02 -11.43
C ILE A 57 -17.68 -3.12 -12.58
N VAL A 58 -18.45 -3.68 -13.49
CA VAL A 58 -19.01 -2.94 -14.63
C VAL A 58 -19.84 -1.75 -14.11
N GLY A 59 -19.54 -0.57 -14.60
CA GLY A 59 -20.20 0.68 -14.18
C GLY A 59 -19.60 1.34 -12.94
N ASN A 60 -18.63 0.70 -12.28
CA ASN A 60 -17.85 1.32 -11.20
C ASN A 60 -16.42 1.57 -11.67
N ARG A 61 -16.01 2.84 -11.71
CA ARG A 61 -14.66 3.26 -12.11
C ARG A 61 -13.63 3.21 -10.98
N TYR A 62 -14.05 2.89 -9.77
CA TYR A 62 -13.20 2.90 -8.58
C TYR A 62 -12.86 1.48 -8.14
N VAL A 63 -11.62 1.27 -7.79
CA VAL A 63 -11.11 0.01 -7.23
C VAL A 63 -10.41 0.32 -5.91
N THR A 64 -10.83 -0.34 -4.85
CA THR A 64 -10.29 -0.12 -3.49
C THR A 64 -8.81 -0.43 -3.43
N ILE A 65 -8.05 0.45 -2.79
CA ILE A 65 -6.63 0.29 -2.51
C ILE A 65 -6.46 -0.43 -1.16
N PRO A 66 -5.50 -1.37 -1.02
CA PRO A 66 -5.18 -1.94 0.27
C PRO A 66 -4.69 -0.87 1.25
N GLU A 67 -5.16 -0.92 2.50
CA GLU A 67 -4.80 0.08 3.54
C GLU A 67 -3.30 0.13 3.84
N ASP A 68 -2.59 -0.99 3.68
CA ASP A 68 -1.16 -1.10 3.94
C ASP A 68 -0.27 -0.70 2.75
N LEU A 69 -0.86 -0.20 1.67
CA LEU A 69 -0.13 0.18 0.48
C LEU A 69 0.74 1.41 0.74
N ARG A 70 2.05 1.30 0.46
CA ARG A 70 3.01 2.41 0.58
C ARG A 70 3.48 2.89 -0.79
N PHE A 71 3.91 1.97 -1.63
CA PHE A 71 4.41 2.24 -2.97
C PHE A 71 3.79 1.28 -3.97
N ILE A 72 3.33 1.83 -5.09
CA ILE A 72 2.81 1.06 -6.19
C ILE A 72 3.97 0.75 -7.14
N ARG A 73 4.25 -0.52 -7.39
CA ARG A 73 5.24 -0.89 -8.40
C ARG A 73 4.60 -1.00 -9.78
N TYR A 74 3.44 -1.62 -9.84
CA TYR A 74 2.63 -1.68 -11.05
C TYR A 74 1.18 -2.03 -10.72
N VAL A 75 0.29 -1.63 -11.59
CA VAL A 75 -1.11 -2.05 -11.60
C VAL A 75 -1.33 -2.87 -12.86
N GLN A 76 -1.88 -4.04 -12.70
CA GLN A 76 -2.11 -5.00 -13.78
C GLN A 76 -3.56 -5.44 -13.78
N LEU A 77 -4.16 -5.43 -14.94
CA LEU A 77 -5.50 -5.96 -15.17
C LEU A 77 -5.38 -7.32 -15.86
N LYS A 78 -6.18 -8.26 -15.44
CA LYS A 78 -6.30 -9.58 -16.05
C LYS A 78 -7.72 -9.76 -16.57
N ASP A 79 -7.84 -10.07 -17.87
CA ASP A 79 -9.14 -10.37 -18.46
C ASP A 79 -9.61 -11.80 -18.17
N GLN A 80 -10.84 -12.12 -18.58
CA GLN A 80 -11.39 -13.47 -18.37
C GLN A 80 -10.65 -14.55 -19.16
N ALA A 81 -9.99 -14.20 -20.23
CA ALA A 81 -9.18 -15.12 -21.05
C ALA A 81 -7.78 -15.34 -20.44
N GLY A 82 -7.41 -14.58 -19.41
CA GLY A 82 -6.11 -14.67 -18.73
C GLY A 82 -5.04 -13.74 -19.30
N ASN A 83 -5.37 -12.89 -20.28
CA ASN A 83 -4.42 -11.90 -20.79
C ASN A 83 -4.17 -10.82 -19.73
N GLN A 84 -2.95 -10.33 -19.70
CA GLN A 84 -2.48 -9.38 -18.72
C GLN A 84 -2.17 -8.04 -19.39
N TYR A 85 -2.70 -6.96 -18.83
CA TYR A 85 -2.53 -5.58 -19.31
C TYR A 85 -1.97 -4.74 -18.19
N TYR A 86 -0.87 -4.05 -18.42
CA TYR A 86 -0.32 -3.08 -17.46
C TYR A 86 -0.99 -1.72 -17.66
N LEU A 87 -1.44 -1.12 -16.55
CA LEU A 87 -2.03 0.20 -16.56
C LEU A 87 -0.95 1.24 -16.30
N GLU A 88 -0.99 2.35 -17.04
CA GLU A 88 -0.11 3.48 -16.84
C GLU A 88 -0.73 4.47 -15.86
N GLN A 89 0.06 4.92 -14.89
CA GLN A 89 -0.40 5.95 -13.94
C GLN A 89 -0.50 7.31 -14.62
N ARG A 90 -1.63 7.94 -14.45
CA ARG A 90 -1.90 9.31 -14.88
C ARG A 90 -2.47 10.12 -13.72
N ASP A 91 -2.54 11.42 -13.88
CA ASP A 91 -3.17 12.27 -12.90
C ASP A 91 -4.70 12.30 -13.09
N THR A 92 -5.42 12.73 -12.04
CA THR A 92 -6.88 12.77 -12.03
C THR A 92 -7.48 13.73 -13.05
N SER A 93 -6.78 14.81 -13.40
CA SER A 93 -7.23 15.75 -14.45
C SER A 93 -7.20 15.11 -15.82
N PHE A 94 -6.13 14.36 -16.12
CA PHE A 94 -6.07 13.57 -17.35
C PHE A 94 -7.19 12.54 -17.43
N MET A 95 -7.47 11.83 -16.32
CA MET A 95 -8.53 10.83 -16.27
C MET A 95 -9.91 11.45 -16.50
N ALA A 96 -10.16 12.62 -15.91
CA ALA A 96 -11.42 13.35 -16.08
C ALA A 96 -11.63 13.82 -17.52
N GLU A 97 -10.56 14.19 -18.23
CA GLU A 97 -10.60 14.59 -19.63
C GLU A 97 -10.73 13.39 -20.57
N TYR A 98 -9.92 12.36 -20.35
CA TYR A 98 -9.88 11.16 -21.20
C TYR A 98 -11.15 10.33 -21.08
N TYR A 99 -11.68 10.15 -19.86
CA TYR A 99 -12.92 9.42 -19.58
C TYR A 99 -14.08 10.36 -19.24
N SER A 100 -14.22 11.44 -19.99
CA SER A 100 -15.17 12.54 -19.70
C SER A 100 -16.65 12.15 -19.78
N THR A 101 -16.99 11.10 -20.54
CA THR A 101 -18.39 10.71 -20.82
C THR A 101 -18.64 9.23 -20.51
N PRO A 102 -18.83 8.87 -19.23
CA PRO A 102 -18.99 7.46 -18.84
C PRO A 102 -20.20 6.76 -19.49
N ALA A 103 -21.22 7.53 -19.86
CA ALA A 103 -22.46 6.98 -20.46
C ALA A 103 -22.36 6.63 -21.96
N THR A 104 -21.37 7.17 -22.67
CA THR A 104 -21.20 7.01 -24.13
C THR A 104 -19.90 6.31 -24.50
N GLN A 105 -19.00 6.10 -23.55
CA GLN A 105 -17.78 5.35 -23.79
C GLN A 105 -18.08 3.86 -23.94
N ALA A 106 -17.53 3.27 -24.99
CA ALA A 106 -17.56 1.82 -25.14
C ALA A 106 -16.86 1.17 -23.93
N VAL A 107 -17.47 0.15 -23.38
CA VAL A 107 -16.85 -0.67 -22.34
C VAL A 107 -15.65 -1.37 -22.97
N ASP A 108 -14.46 -0.93 -22.62
CA ASP A 108 -13.19 -1.46 -23.12
C ASP A 108 -12.24 -1.67 -21.93
N ILE A 109 -11.13 -2.33 -22.20
CA ILE A 109 -10.09 -2.59 -21.21
C ILE A 109 -9.42 -1.27 -20.85
N PRO A 110 -9.39 -0.87 -19.56
CA PRO A 110 -8.74 0.38 -19.15
C PRO A 110 -7.24 0.33 -19.43
N LYS A 111 -6.68 1.49 -19.80
CA LYS A 111 -5.25 1.66 -20.11
C LYS A 111 -4.53 2.46 -19.03
N TYR A 112 -5.26 3.29 -18.32
CA TYR A 112 -4.73 4.24 -17.35
C TYR A 112 -5.39 4.06 -16.00
N TYR A 113 -4.68 4.45 -14.94
CA TYR A 113 -5.24 4.59 -13.61
C TYR A 113 -4.73 5.86 -12.94
N ALA A 114 -5.48 6.37 -11.99
CA ALA A 114 -5.05 7.46 -11.13
C ALA A 114 -5.37 7.14 -9.67
N ASN A 115 -4.57 7.69 -8.75
CA ASN A 115 -4.89 7.61 -7.34
C ASN A 115 -6.02 8.59 -7.02
N TRP A 116 -7.06 8.11 -6.37
CA TRP A 116 -8.19 8.88 -5.92
C TRP A 116 -8.51 8.54 -4.47
N ASP A 117 -7.92 9.30 -3.54
CA ASP A 117 -8.05 9.05 -2.11
C ASP A 117 -7.63 7.62 -1.71
N GLU A 118 -8.53 6.80 -1.21
CA GLU A 118 -8.30 5.39 -0.84
C GLU A 118 -8.63 4.41 -1.98
N GLU A 119 -8.81 4.89 -3.19
CA GLU A 119 -9.21 4.10 -4.36
C GLU A 119 -8.35 4.40 -5.58
N PHE A 120 -8.32 3.47 -6.52
CA PHE A 120 -7.86 3.74 -7.89
C PHE A 120 -9.03 4.12 -8.77
N TRP A 121 -8.87 5.16 -9.52
CA TRP A 121 -9.73 5.49 -10.65
C TRP A 121 -9.17 4.79 -11.90
N VAL A 122 -9.94 3.90 -12.51
CA VAL A 122 -9.59 3.10 -13.69
C VAL A 122 -10.60 3.27 -14.81
#